data_81a286b9abf35693c223c314fc4763e1
#
_entry.id   81a286b9abf35693c223c314fc4763e1
#
_cell.length_a   1.000
_cell.length_b   1.000
_cell.length_c   1.000
_cell.angle_alpha   90.00
_cell.angle_beta   90.00
_cell.angle_gamma   90.00
#
_symmetry.space_group_name_H-M   'P 1'
#
loop_
_entity.id
_entity.type
_entity.pdbx_description
1 polymer ?
#
loop_
_entity_poly.entity_id
_entity_poly.type
_entity_poly.pdbx_seq_one_letter_code
_entity_poly.pdbx_strand_id
1 'polypeptide(L)'
;MSKYIKIRNAVKKYGDQTIISNLSLDIKEGEFFTLLGPSGCGKTTLLRMIAGFNSIEGGDFYFGETRINDIDPAKRNIGMVFQNYAIFPNMNVEKNVAFGLKNRKLPKDEIKSKTDEFLKLMKIDEYRDRMPERLSGGQQQRVALARALAITPDVLLMDEPLCNLDAKLRVEMRNVIKQIQNNVGITTVYVTHDQEEAMAVSDRIAVMNHGDIQQIGTPKVLYQRPTNLFVATFIGHTNVLDGKLCIKNNKAYLQLAGGYEVLVDSIKEDELKDQVVKASIRPEELIVKKDNGDGLKAI
;
A
#
# COMPACT_ATOMS: atom_id res chain seq x y z
N MET A 1 18.57 -9.46 7.73
CA MET A 1 17.42 -9.41 8.67
C MET A 1 16.53 -8.25 8.24
N SER A 2 15.23 -8.45 8.28
CA SER A 2 14.26 -7.36 8.00
C SER A 2 14.47 -6.19 8.98
N LYS A 3 14.06 -4.98 8.59
CA LYS A 3 14.13 -3.79 9.46
C LYS A 3 12.81 -3.03 9.40
N TYR A 4 12.39 -2.47 10.54
CA TYR A 4 11.30 -1.51 10.56
C TYR A 4 11.71 -0.20 9.87
N ILE A 5 10.70 0.56 9.43
CA ILE A 5 10.91 1.89 8.83
C ILE A 5 10.27 2.94 9.72
N LYS A 6 11.01 4.01 10.01
CA LYS A 6 10.51 5.15 10.75
C LYS A 6 10.77 6.43 9.98
N ILE A 7 9.70 7.21 9.77
CA ILE A 7 9.75 8.49 9.08
C ILE A 7 9.20 9.55 10.03
N ARG A 8 9.89 10.69 10.15
CA ARG A 8 9.52 11.80 11.01
C ARG A 8 9.56 13.11 10.22
N ASN A 9 8.43 13.81 10.22
CA ASN A 9 8.26 15.14 9.66
C ASN A 9 8.80 15.29 8.23
N ALA A 10 8.58 14.26 7.39
CA ALA A 10 9.06 14.26 6.02
C ALA A 10 8.51 15.44 5.23
N VAL A 11 9.41 16.13 4.52
CA VAL A 11 9.08 17.24 3.61
C VAL A 11 9.65 16.95 2.25
N LYS A 12 8.83 17.12 1.21
CA LYS A 12 9.24 17.05 -0.20
C LYS A 12 8.73 18.24 -0.99
N LYS A 13 9.66 18.92 -1.67
CA LYS A 13 9.36 20.05 -2.55
C LYS A 13 9.97 19.82 -3.93
N TYR A 14 9.32 20.33 -4.96
CA TYR A 14 9.85 20.50 -6.32
C TYR A 14 9.70 21.97 -6.70
N GLY A 15 10.79 22.72 -6.67
CA GLY A 15 10.73 24.18 -6.76
C GLY A 15 9.85 24.75 -5.65
N ASP A 16 8.86 25.54 -6.01
CA ASP A 16 7.91 26.16 -5.06
C ASP A 16 6.74 25.23 -4.66
N GLN A 17 6.58 24.12 -5.35
CA GLN A 17 5.48 23.19 -5.08
C GLN A 17 5.85 22.21 -3.97
N THR A 18 5.11 22.24 -2.85
CA THR A 18 5.21 21.24 -1.78
C THR A 18 4.31 20.05 -2.10
N ILE A 19 4.93 18.87 -2.19
CA ILE A 19 4.21 17.59 -2.43
C ILE A 19 3.91 16.88 -1.12
N ILE A 20 4.82 16.92 -0.16
CA ILE A 20 4.65 16.38 1.19
C ILE A 20 5.10 17.48 2.15
N SER A 21 4.24 17.88 3.07
CA SER A 21 4.46 19.04 3.92
C SER A 21 5.01 18.67 5.31
N ASN A 22 4.49 17.59 5.91
CA ASN A 22 4.88 17.12 7.24
C ASN A 22 4.34 15.71 7.48
N LEU A 23 4.99 14.68 6.92
CA LEU A 23 4.51 13.32 7.02
C LEU A 23 5.34 12.52 8.00
N SER A 24 4.66 11.85 8.95
CA SER A 24 5.28 10.90 9.88
C SER A 24 4.62 9.54 9.76
N LEU A 25 5.42 8.47 9.78
CA LEU A 25 4.97 7.11 9.52
C LEU A 25 5.88 6.09 10.21
N ASP A 26 5.27 5.08 10.81
CA ASP A 26 5.96 3.90 11.35
C ASP A 26 5.45 2.63 10.65
N ILE A 27 6.38 1.86 10.09
CA ILE A 27 6.14 0.55 9.48
C ILE A 27 6.91 -0.48 10.30
N LYS A 28 6.21 -1.51 10.78
CA LYS A 28 6.80 -2.54 11.63
C LYS A 28 7.71 -3.48 10.84
N GLU A 29 8.62 -4.12 11.54
CA GLU A 29 9.44 -5.17 10.96
C GLU A 29 8.58 -6.33 10.44
N GLY A 30 8.87 -6.80 9.23
CA GLY A 30 8.12 -7.87 8.56
C GLY A 30 6.71 -7.50 8.10
N GLU A 31 6.29 -6.25 8.27
CA GLU A 31 4.95 -5.78 7.88
C GLU A 31 4.83 -5.64 6.36
N PHE A 32 3.69 -6.03 5.81
CA PHE A 32 3.27 -5.64 4.46
C PHE A 32 2.46 -4.35 4.54
N PHE A 33 3.10 -3.23 4.29
CA PHE A 33 2.51 -1.91 4.42
C PHE A 33 2.22 -1.29 3.06
N THR A 34 1.00 -0.82 2.84
CA THR A 34 0.60 -0.22 1.56
C THR A 34 0.36 1.28 1.67
N LEU A 35 0.90 2.02 0.73
CA LEU A 35 0.56 3.42 0.45
C LEU A 35 -0.53 3.41 -0.64
N LEU A 36 -1.75 3.78 -0.29
CA LEU A 36 -2.92 3.77 -1.17
C LEU A 36 -3.46 5.20 -1.34
N GLY A 37 -3.91 5.55 -2.53
CA GLY A 37 -4.51 6.87 -2.78
C GLY A 37 -4.61 7.21 -4.26
N PRO A 38 -5.23 8.34 -4.63
CA PRO A 38 -5.37 8.80 -6.00
C PRO A 38 -4.00 9.01 -6.68
N SER A 39 -4.01 9.07 -8.01
CA SER A 39 -2.81 9.45 -8.77
C SER A 39 -2.34 10.85 -8.37
N GLY A 40 -1.03 11.03 -8.26
CA GLY A 40 -0.44 12.34 -7.90
C GLY A 40 -0.48 12.71 -6.42
N CYS A 41 -1.01 11.89 -5.50
CA CYS A 41 -1.08 12.23 -4.07
C CYS A 41 0.24 12.04 -3.29
N GLY A 42 1.36 11.70 -3.95
CA GLY A 42 2.69 11.65 -3.30
C GLY A 42 3.21 10.25 -2.94
N LYS A 43 2.49 9.15 -3.20
CA LYS A 43 2.90 7.76 -2.86
C LYS A 43 4.25 7.36 -3.44
N THR A 44 4.39 7.41 -4.77
CA THR A 44 5.65 7.11 -5.48
C THR A 44 6.77 8.07 -5.06
N THR A 45 6.44 9.33 -4.78
CA THR A 45 7.39 10.31 -4.26
C THR A 45 7.95 9.86 -2.91
N LEU A 46 7.10 9.49 -1.96
CA LEU A 46 7.49 8.98 -0.65
C LEU A 46 8.31 7.69 -0.78
N LEU A 47 7.86 6.74 -1.62
CA LEU A 47 8.60 5.50 -1.88
C LEU A 47 10.01 5.78 -2.40
N ARG A 48 10.16 6.74 -3.33
CA ARG A 48 11.46 7.13 -3.89
C ARG A 48 12.35 7.88 -2.90
N MET A 49 11.77 8.61 -1.92
CA MET A 49 12.51 9.17 -0.80
C MET A 49 13.07 8.06 0.10
N ILE A 50 12.27 7.05 0.42
CA ILE A 50 12.71 5.85 1.17
C ILE A 50 13.84 5.12 0.43
N ALA A 51 13.71 4.99 -0.90
CA ALA A 51 14.72 4.37 -1.75
C ALA A 51 16.00 5.21 -1.91
N GLY A 52 15.93 6.53 -1.70
CA GLY A 52 17.03 7.48 -1.91
C GLY A 52 17.16 8.01 -3.34
N PHE A 53 16.15 7.79 -4.18
CA PHE A 53 16.12 8.35 -5.54
C PHE A 53 15.61 9.78 -5.58
N ASN A 54 14.91 10.21 -4.54
CA ASN A 54 14.50 11.60 -4.36
C ASN A 54 15.20 12.18 -3.13
N SER A 55 15.59 13.44 -3.21
CA SER A 55 16.08 14.21 -2.07
C SER A 55 15.00 14.37 -1.00
N ILE A 56 15.44 14.56 0.22
CA ILE A 56 14.61 14.79 1.41
C ILE A 56 14.88 16.23 1.83
N GLU A 57 13.89 17.13 1.66
CA GLU A 57 14.04 18.55 2.00
C GLU A 57 13.86 18.81 3.49
N GLY A 58 13.22 17.87 4.22
CA GLY A 58 13.07 17.94 5.67
C GLY A 58 12.67 16.63 6.27
N GLY A 59 12.89 16.50 7.58
CA GLY A 59 12.58 15.31 8.34
C GLY A 59 13.65 14.22 8.28
N ASP A 60 13.39 13.12 8.96
CA ASP A 60 14.34 12.03 9.14
C ASP A 60 13.72 10.68 8.79
N PHE A 61 14.51 9.86 8.08
CA PHE A 61 14.16 8.52 7.65
C PHE A 61 15.12 7.50 8.26
N TYR A 62 14.58 6.39 8.77
CA TYR A 62 15.37 5.36 9.43
C TYR A 62 14.99 3.96 8.94
N PHE A 63 16.01 3.09 8.81
CA PHE A 63 15.87 1.64 8.77
C PHE A 63 16.42 1.05 10.06
N GLY A 64 15.54 0.50 10.91
CA GLY A 64 15.89 0.22 12.29
C GLY A 64 16.37 1.50 12.98
N GLU A 65 17.53 1.45 13.63
CA GLU A 65 18.14 2.60 14.31
C GLU A 65 19.02 3.45 13.36
N THR A 66 19.19 3.04 12.09
CA THR A 66 20.09 3.72 11.15
C THR A 66 19.36 4.82 10.40
N ARG A 67 19.76 6.08 10.56
CA ARG A 67 19.30 7.21 9.74
C ARG A 67 19.82 7.05 8.31
N ILE A 68 18.90 7.13 7.32
CA ILE A 68 19.23 6.82 5.92
C ILE A 68 19.25 8.04 4.99
N ASN A 69 18.98 9.25 5.49
CA ASN A 69 18.87 10.46 4.64
C ASN A 69 20.07 10.64 3.73
N ASP A 70 21.28 10.48 4.27
CA ASP A 70 22.54 10.74 3.60
C ASP A 70 23.20 9.48 3.02
N ILE A 71 22.51 8.33 3.10
CA ILE A 71 23.01 7.07 2.58
C ILE A 71 22.63 6.96 1.10
N ASP A 72 23.63 6.75 0.26
CA ASP A 72 23.48 6.49 -1.17
C ASP A 72 22.50 5.31 -1.42
N PRO A 73 21.60 5.40 -2.41
CA PRO A 73 20.63 4.33 -2.71
C PRO A 73 21.26 2.94 -2.83
N ALA A 74 22.45 2.83 -3.45
CA ALA A 74 23.15 1.57 -3.62
C ALA A 74 23.61 0.94 -2.29
N LYS A 75 23.70 1.73 -1.22
CA LYS A 75 24.13 1.32 0.12
C LYS A 75 22.99 1.12 1.11
N ARG A 76 21.74 1.45 0.76
CA ARG A 76 20.56 1.32 1.63
C ARG A 76 20.11 -0.11 1.85
N ASN A 77 20.70 -1.08 1.17
CA ASN A 77 20.34 -2.51 1.23
C ASN A 77 18.83 -2.76 1.00
N ILE A 78 18.27 -2.14 -0.03
CA ILE A 78 16.85 -2.29 -0.42
C ILE A 78 16.71 -3.20 -1.65
N GLY A 79 15.62 -3.95 -1.72
CA GLY A 79 15.10 -4.53 -2.95
C GLY A 79 14.05 -3.60 -3.54
N MET A 80 14.08 -3.37 -4.85
CA MET A 80 13.06 -2.53 -5.49
C MET A 80 12.49 -3.20 -6.74
N VAL A 81 11.15 -3.17 -6.84
CA VAL A 81 10.39 -3.57 -8.02
C VAL A 81 9.69 -2.33 -8.56
N PHE A 82 10.01 -1.97 -9.80
CA PHE A 82 9.44 -0.82 -10.49
C PHE A 82 8.19 -1.21 -11.26
N GLN A 83 7.37 -0.24 -11.58
CA GLN A 83 6.13 -0.38 -12.35
C GLN A 83 6.33 -1.10 -13.70
N ASN A 84 7.45 -0.84 -14.38
CA ASN A 84 7.82 -1.50 -15.64
C ASN A 84 8.75 -2.71 -15.46
N TYR A 85 8.81 -3.24 -14.23
CA TYR A 85 9.69 -4.35 -13.80
C TYR A 85 11.20 -4.06 -13.93
N ALA A 86 11.61 -3.17 -14.83
CA ALA A 86 12.98 -2.75 -15.11
C ALA A 86 13.98 -3.91 -15.23
N ILE A 87 13.54 -5.05 -15.82
CA ILE A 87 14.43 -6.19 -16.10
C ILE A 87 15.43 -5.83 -17.20
N PHE A 88 16.64 -6.34 -17.10
CA PHE A 88 17.70 -6.10 -18.08
C PHE A 88 17.41 -6.88 -19.37
N PRO A 89 17.10 -6.22 -20.51
CA PRO A 89 16.65 -6.89 -21.72
C PRO A 89 17.77 -7.71 -22.41
N ASN A 90 19.03 -7.37 -22.14
CA ASN A 90 20.22 -8.04 -22.69
C ASN A 90 20.74 -9.19 -21.81
N MET A 91 19.99 -9.59 -20.81
CA MET A 91 20.33 -10.70 -19.88
C MET A 91 19.19 -11.70 -19.82
N ASN A 92 19.50 -12.99 -19.79
CA ASN A 92 18.52 -14.03 -19.51
C ASN A 92 18.02 -13.96 -18.04
N VAL A 93 17.04 -14.76 -17.70
CA VAL A 93 16.42 -14.81 -16.36
C VAL A 93 17.46 -15.03 -15.27
N GLU A 94 18.32 -16.04 -15.42
CA GLU A 94 19.36 -16.35 -14.44
C GLU A 94 20.32 -15.18 -14.20
N LYS A 95 20.79 -14.54 -15.28
CA LYS A 95 21.70 -13.39 -15.19
C LYS A 95 21.03 -12.16 -14.55
N ASN A 96 19.73 -11.96 -14.82
CA ASN A 96 18.94 -10.91 -14.16
C ASN A 96 18.91 -11.11 -12.65
N VAL A 97 18.58 -12.33 -12.18
CA VAL A 97 18.51 -12.64 -10.74
C VAL A 97 19.89 -12.56 -10.08
N ALA A 98 20.93 -13.07 -10.76
CA ALA A 98 22.31 -13.07 -10.25
C ALA A 98 22.97 -11.67 -10.27
N PHE A 99 22.38 -10.67 -10.94
CA PHE A 99 23.04 -9.38 -11.17
C PHE A 99 23.47 -8.67 -9.89
N GLY A 100 22.55 -8.52 -8.94
CA GLY A 100 22.83 -7.85 -7.67
C GLY A 100 23.86 -8.59 -6.82
N LEU A 101 23.84 -9.94 -6.84
CA LEU A 101 24.79 -10.78 -6.14
C LEU A 101 26.22 -10.62 -6.69
N LYS A 102 26.33 -10.53 -8.03
CA LYS A 102 27.62 -10.27 -8.70
C LYS A 102 28.18 -8.89 -8.35
N ASN A 103 27.33 -7.87 -8.33
CA ASN A 103 27.74 -6.50 -7.96
C ASN A 103 28.23 -6.41 -6.51
N ARG A 104 27.70 -7.27 -5.62
CA ARG A 104 28.20 -7.42 -4.24
C ARG A 104 29.50 -8.23 -4.13
N LYS A 105 30.01 -8.75 -5.25
CA LYS A 105 31.24 -9.52 -5.33
C LYS A 105 31.24 -10.78 -4.44
N LEU A 106 30.08 -11.46 -4.31
CA LEU A 106 29.96 -12.69 -3.57
C LEU A 106 30.73 -13.82 -4.27
N PRO A 107 31.12 -14.88 -3.54
CA PRO A 107 31.71 -16.09 -4.11
C PRO A 107 30.83 -16.73 -5.19
N LYS A 108 31.40 -17.31 -6.23
CA LYS A 108 30.64 -17.89 -7.35
C LYS A 108 29.64 -18.95 -6.92
N ASP A 109 30.00 -19.78 -5.94
CA ASP A 109 29.15 -20.87 -5.44
C ASP A 109 27.95 -20.30 -4.66
N GLU A 110 28.14 -19.22 -3.90
CA GLU A 110 27.08 -18.52 -3.20
C GLU A 110 26.12 -17.82 -4.17
N ILE A 111 26.66 -17.16 -5.23
CA ILE A 111 25.88 -16.58 -6.31
C ILE A 111 24.98 -17.64 -6.95
N LYS A 112 25.55 -18.80 -7.29
CA LYS A 112 24.79 -19.90 -7.90
C LYS A 112 23.71 -20.41 -6.96
N SER A 113 24.06 -20.71 -5.72
CA SER A 113 23.13 -21.25 -4.71
C SER A 113 21.95 -20.31 -4.49
N LYS A 114 22.20 -19.02 -4.24
CA LYS A 114 21.13 -18.02 -4.05
C LYS A 114 20.30 -17.81 -5.32
N THR A 115 20.94 -17.79 -6.49
CA THR A 115 20.20 -17.67 -7.76
C THR A 115 19.24 -18.84 -7.95
N ASP A 116 19.71 -20.07 -7.76
CA ASP A 116 18.89 -21.29 -7.87
C ASP A 116 17.76 -21.31 -6.83
N GLU A 117 18.01 -20.85 -5.60
CA GLU A 117 17.01 -20.72 -4.54
C GLU A 117 15.87 -19.78 -4.97
N PHE A 118 16.19 -18.56 -5.43
CA PHE A 118 15.17 -17.57 -5.80
C PHE A 118 14.47 -17.89 -7.12
N LEU A 119 15.13 -18.56 -8.06
CA LEU A 119 14.47 -19.06 -9.27
C LEU A 119 13.39 -20.10 -8.91
N LYS A 120 13.69 -21.03 -8.01
CA LYS A 120 12.73 -22.04 -7.52
C LYS A 120 11.61 -21.41 -6.69
N LEU A 121 11.95 -20.50 -5.76
CA LEU A 121 10.97 -19.79 -4.93
C LEU A 121 9.91 -19.06 -5.78
N MET A 122 10.35 -18.46 -6.90
CA MET A 122 9.47 -17.74 -7.84
C MET A 122 8.84 -18.66 -8.88
N LYS A 123 9.18 -19.96 -8.91
CA LYS A 123 8.72 -20.93 -9.91
C LYS A 123 9.03 -20.47 -11.35
N ILE A 124 10.25 -20.02 -11.59
CA ILE A 124 10.77 -19.56 -12.89
C ILE A 124 12.09 -20.24 -13.28
N ASP A 125 12.48 -21.30 -12.60
CA ASP A 125 13.70 -22.07 -12.86
C ASP A 125 13.70 -22.72 -14.25
N GLU A 126 12.55 -23.14 -14.77
CA GLU A 126 12.43 -23.66 -16.13
C GLU A 126 12.68 -22.60 -17.22
N TYR A 127 12.60 -21.32 -16.88
CA TYR A 127 12.82 -20.20 -17.80
C TYR A 127 14.21 -19.57 -17.69
N ARG A 128 15.14 -20.17 -16.92
CA ARG A 128 16.46 -19.58 -16.56
C ARG A 128 17.26 -19.06 -17.76
N ASP A 129 17.19 -19.74 -18.90
CA ASP A 129 17.94 -19.38 -20.11
C ASP A 129 17.17 -18.46 -21.04
N ARG A 130 15.87 -18.19 -20.77
CA ARG A 130 15.05 -17.34 -21.63
C ARG A 130 15.42 -15.87 -21.47
N MET A 131 15.32 -15.13 -22.57
CA MET A 131 15.43 -13.68 -22.59
C MET A 131 14.08 -13.06 -22.19
N PRO A 132 14.07 -11.85 -21.59
CA PRO A 132 12.85 -11.16 -21.10
C PRO A 132 11.74 -11.04 -22.14
N GLU A 133 12.06 -10.81 -23.39
CA GLU A 133 11.11 -10.69 -24.51
C GLU A 133 10.27 -11.95 -24.75
N ARG A 134 10.75 -13.11 -24.28
CA ARG A 134 10.06 -14.41 -24.41
C ARG A 134 9.26 -14.79 -23.17
N LEU A 135 9.06 -13.86 -22.25
CA LEU A 135 8.34 -14.06 -20.99
C LEU A 135 7.02 -13.32 -20.99
N SER A 136 5.98 -13.93 -20.40
CA SER A 136 4.75 -13.21 -20.09
C SER A 136 4.97 -12.12 -19.04
N GLY A 137 4.04 -11.15 -18.93
CA GLY A 137 4.13 -10.08 -17.92
C GLY A 137 4.30 -10.61 -16.50
N GLY A 138 3.52 -11.64 -16.11
CA GLY A 138 3.65 -12.27 -14.80
C GLY A 138 4.99 -12.99 -14.58
N GLN A 139 5.56 -13.60 -15.63
CA GLN A 139 6.91 -14.19 -15.55
C GLN A 139 7.97 -13.08 -15.39
N GLN A 140 7.85 -11.99 -16.14
CA GLN A 140 8.76 -10.84 -15.99
C GLN A 140 8.70 -10.25 -14.59
N GLN A 141 7.51 -10.13 -14.01
CA GLN A 141 7.34 -9.66 -12.64
C GLN A 141 8.00 -10.59 -11.62
N ARG A 142 7.84 -11.91 -11.78
CA ARG A 142 8.52 -12.91 -10.92
C ARG A 142 10.05 -12.81 -11.03
N VAL A 143 10.59 -12.53 -12.21
CA VAL A 143 12.03 -12.24 -12.40
C VAL A 143 12.45 -10.98 -11.65
N ALA A 144 11.66 -9.89 -11.73
CA ALA A 144 11.94 -8.66 -11.00
C ALA A 144 11.92 -8.85 -9.48
N LEU A 145 10.95 -9.61 -8.96
CA LEU A 145 10.88 -9.99 -7.54
C LEU A 145 12.07 -10.87 -7.13
N ALA A 146 12.38 -11.91 -7.91
CA ALA A 146 13.55 -12.76 -7.66
C ALA A 146 14.84 -11.93 -7.57
N ARG A 147 15.05 -11.03 -8.52
CA ARG A 147 16.21 -10.13 -8.54
C ARG A 147 16.28 -9.23 -7.32
N ALA A 148 15.14 -8.65 -6.92
CA ALA A 148 15.05 -7.75 -5.78
C ALA A 148 15.32 -8.46 -4.44
N LEU A 149 14.88 -9.72 -4.31
CA LEU A 149 14.99 -10.50 -3.08
C LEU A 149 16.31 -11.30 -2.99
N ALA A 150 16.91 -11.71 -4.12
CA ALA A 150 18.14 -12.52 -4.13
C ALA A 150 19.28 -11.86 -3.34
N ILE A 151 19.34 -10.55 -3.32
CA ILE A 151 20.33 -9.79 -2.55
C ILE A 151 20.05 -9.77 -1.03
N THR A 152 19.01 -10.47 -0.54
CA THR A 152 18.59 -10.47 0.87
C THR A 152 18.52 -9.05 1.47
N PRO A 153 17.63 -8.21 0.94
CA PRO A 153 17.52 -6.81 1.37
C PRO A 153 16.90 -6.68 2.76
N ASP A 154 17.14 -5.54 3.43
CA ASP A 154 16.50 -5.19 4.70
C ASP A 154 15.03 -4.82 4.51
N VAL A 155 14.70 -4.21 3.36
CA VAL A 155 13.36 -3.71 3.01
C VAL A 155 13.09 -3.98 1.53
N LEU A 156 11.85 -4.35 1.20
CA LEU A 156 11.35 -4.49 -0.17
C LEU A 156 10.42 -3.32 -0.49
N LEU A 157 10.71 -2.61 -1.58
CA LEU A 157 9.91 -1.50 -2.08
C LEU A 157 9.28 -1.90 -3.41
N MET A 158 7.97 -1.67 -3.59
CA MET A 158 7.26 -1.99 -4.82
C MET A 158 6.41 -0.81 -5.29
N ASP A 159 6.70 -0.29 -6.48
CA ASP A 159 6.02 0.86 -7.09
C ASP A 159 5.05 0.35 -8.16
N GLU A 160 3.75 0.26 -7.83
CA GLU A 160 2.65 -0.20 -8.70
C GLU A 160 2.97 -1.49 -9.50
N PRO A 161 3.44 -2.56 -8.86
CA PRO A 161 4.03 -3.70 -9.58
C PRO A 161 3.02 -4.52 -10.41
N LEU A 162 1.71 -4.36 -10.20
CA LEU A 162 0.66 -5.14 -10.87
C LEU A 162 -0.09 -4.37 -11.96
N CYS A 163 0.18 -3.07 -12.15
CA CYS A 163 -0.62 -2.21 -13.05
C CYS A 163 -0.60 -2.66 -14.53
N ASN A 164 0.48 -3.33 -14.97
CA ASN A 164 0.66 -3.78 -16.36
C ASN A 164 0.14 -5.20 -16.63
N LEU A 165 -0.59 -5.81 -15.69
CA LEU A 165 -1.15 -7.14 -15.80
C LEU A 165 -2.66 -7.09 -16.08
N ASP A 166 -3.15 -8.10 -16.81
CA ASP A 166 -4.59 -8.32 -16.94
C ASP A 166 -5.23 -8.71 -15.60
N ALA A 167 -6.55 -8.57 -15.48
CA ALA A 167 -7.29 -8.75 -14.23
C ALA A 167 -7.07 -10.13 -13.58
N LYS A 168 -7.07 -11.21 -14.38
CA LYS A 168 -6.88 -12.58 -13.88
C LYS A 168 -5.49 -12.78 -13.32
N LEU A 169 -4.48 -12.37 -14.08
CA LEU A 169 -3.07 -12.50 -13.67
C LEU A 169 -2.74 -11.61 -12.47
N ARG A 170 -3.38 -10.43 -12.36
CA ARG A 170 -3.26 -9.54 -11.22
C ARG A 170 -3.71 -10.21 -9.92
N VAL A 171 -4.88 -10.88 -9.93
CA VAL A 171 -5.38 -11.63 -8.77
C VAL A 171 -4.41 -12.75 -8.37
N GLU A 172 -3.90 -13.51 -9.35
CA GLU A 172 -2.91 -14.57 -9.07
C GLU A 172 -1.64 -13.99 -8.44
N MET A 173 -1.10 -12.92 -9.03
CA MET A 173 0.15 -12.32 -8.60
C MET A 173 0.06 -11.63 -7.23
N ARG A 174 -1.10 -11.08 -6.86
CA ARG A 174 -1.36 -10.59 -5.48
C ARG A 174 -1.07 -11.69 -4.44
N ASN A 175 -1.65 -12.87 -4.65
CA ASN A 175 -1.48 -14.01 -3.74
C ASN A 175 -0.01 -14.48 -3.70
N VAL A 176 0.64 -14.53 -4.86
CA VAL A 176 2.06 -14.92 -4.96
C VAL A 176 2.94 -13.93 -4.18
N ILE A 177 2.76 -12.63 -4.37
CA ILE A 177 3.53 -11.59 -3.67
C ILE A 177 3.34 -11.70 -2.15
N LYS A 178 2.09 -11.83 -1.66
CA LYS A 178 1.81 -11.96 -0.22
C LYS A 178 2.43 -13.24 0.36
N GLN A 179 2.30 -14.36 -0.35
CA GLN A 179 2.90 -15.63 0.08
C GLN A 179 4.42 -15.55 0.17
N ILE A 180 5.08 -14.94 -0.81
CA ILE A 180 6.52 -14.76 -0.82
C ILE A 180 6.96 -13.86 0.34
N GLN A 181 6.27 -12.73 0.54
CA GLN A 181 6.57 -11.81 1.63
C GLN A 181 6.44 -12.49 2.99
N ASN A 182 5.38 -13.27 3.21
CA ASN A 182 5.19 -14.06 4.43
C ASN A 182 6.30 -15.10 4.63
N ASN A 183 6.71 -15.81 3.57
CA ASN A 183 7.77 -16.84 3.64
C ASN A 183 9.13 -16.24 3.96
N VAL A 184 9.43 -15.05 3.41
CA VAL A 184 10.71 -14.37 3.62
C VAL A 184 10.70 -13.52 4.89
N GLY A 185 9.53 -13.08 5.36
CA GLY A 185 9.38 -12.22 6.54
C GLY A 185 9.96 -10.82 6.34
N ILE A 186 9.96 -10.29 5.11
CA ILE A 186 10.58 -9.00 4.79
C ILE A 186 9.59 -7.84 4.96
N THR A 187 10.05 -6.74 5.57
CA THR A 187 9.32 -5.47 5.60
C THR A 187 9.11 -4.96 4.19
N THR A 188 7.86 -4.76 3.81
CA THR A 188 7.47 -4.41 2.45
C THR A 188 6.70 -3.10 2.44
N VAL A 189 7.11 -2.16 1.57
CA VAL A 189 6.32 -0.97 1.24
C VAL A 189 5.79 -1.13 -0.19
N TYR A 190 4.49 -1.17 -0.30
CA TYR A 190 3.76 -1.39 -1.55
C TYR A 190 3.01 -0.12 -1.93
N VAL A 191 3.18 0.36 -3.14
CA VAL A 191 2.42 1.49 -3.70
C VAL A 191 1.42 0.96 -4.70
N THR A 192 0.16 1.37 -4.56
CA THR A 192 -0.89 1.11 -5.55
C THR A 192 -1.96 2.21 -5.49
N HIS A 193 -2.73 2.34 -6.55
CA HIS A 193 -3.98 3.08 -6.58
C HIS A 193 -5.21 2.14 -6.59
N ASP A 194 -4.98 0.83 -6.67
CA ASP A 194 -6.01 -0.20 -6.67
C ASP A 194 -6.36 -0.61 -5.23
N GLN A 195 -7.62 -0.36 -4.86
CA GLN A 195 -8.13 -0.65 -3.52
C GLN A 195 -8.20 -2.17 -3.26
N GLU A 196 -8.59 -2.96 -4.26
CA GLU A 196 -8.69 -4.41 -4.11
C GLU A 196 -7.32 -5.03 -3.85
N GLU A 197 -6.27 -4.52 -4.53
CA GLU A 197 -4.90 -4.94 -4.24
C GLU A 197 -4.53 -4.64 -2.80
N ALA A 198 -4.68 -3.36 -2.39
CA ALA A 198 -4.33 -2.92 -1.06
C ALA A 198 -5.07 -3.71 0.03
N MET A 199 -6.39 -3.88 -0.13
CA MET A 199 -7.24 -4.59 0.85
C MET A 199 -6.90 -6.08 0.96
N ALA A 200 -6.42 -6.71 -0.13
CA ALA A 200 -6.14 -8.14 -0.16
C ALA A 200 -4.77 -8.52 0.43
N VAL A 201 -3.73 -7.67 0.29
CA VAL A 201 -2.36 -8.07 0.63
C VAL A 201 -1.81 -7.41 1.88
N SER A 202 -2.40 -6.31 2.35
CA SER A 202 -1.79 -5.46 3.37
C SER A 202 -2.12 -5.90 4.79
N ASP A 203 -1.14 -5.79 5.67
CA ASP A 203 -1.37 -5.85 7.11
C ASP A 203 -1.91 -4.50 7.60
N ARG A 204 -1.34 -3.38 7.11
CA ARG A 204 -1.86 -2.02 7.28
C ARG A 204 -1.73 -1.22 5.99
N ILE A 205 -2.61 -0.24 5.85
CA ILE A 205 -2.68 0.66 4.71
C ILE A 205 -2.66 2.09 5.22
N ALA A 206 -1.83 2.95 4.61
CA ALA A 206 -1.96 4.39 4.73
C ALA A 206 -2.74 4.92 3.51
N VAL A 207 -3.90 5.49 3.75
CA VAL A 207 -4.69 6.19 2.74
C VAL A 207 -4.14 7.61 2.62
N MET A 208 -3.61 7.96 1.45
CA MET A 208 -2.99 9.25 1.18
C MET A 208 -3.85 10.12 0.26
N ASN A 209 -3.87 11.42 0.52
CA ASN A 209 -4.49 12.42 -0.35
C ASN A 209 -3.72 13.74 -0.25
N HIS A 210 -3.40 14.35 -1.40
CA HIS A 210 -2.69 15.65 -1.47
C HIS A 210 -1.44 15.76 -0.60
N GLY A 211 -0.62 14.70 -0.54
CA GLY A 211 0.63 14.67 0.23
C GLY A 211 0.50 14.29 1.70
N ASP A 212 -0.74 14.17 2.21
CA ASP A 212 -1.03 13.87 3.60
C ASP A 212 -1.61 12.48 3.79
N ILE A 213 -1.34 11.87 4.93
CA ILE A 213 -1.98 10.62 5.35
C ILE A 213 -3.33 10.96 5.98
N GLN A 214 -4.40 10.46 5.38
CA GLN A 214 -5.77 10.64 5.85
C GLN A 214 -6.13 9.67 6.97
N GLN A 215 -5.68 8.43 6.85
CA GLN A 215 -5.88 7.39 7.86
C GLN A 215 -4.86 6.26 7.66
N ILE A 216 -4.42 5.65 8.76
CA ILE A 216 -3.68 4.39 8.78
C ILE A 216 -4.47 3.36 9.56
N GLY A 217 -4.66 2.18 8.99
CA GLY A 217 -5.37 1.09 9.66
C GLY A 217 -5.23 -0.24 8.93
N THR A 218 -5.74 -1.30 9.55
CA THR A 218 -5.95 -2.57 8.86
C THR A 218 -7.03 -2.41 7.80
N PRO A 219 -7.08 -3.25 6.75
CA PRO A 219 -8.14 -3.22 5.74
C PRO A 219 -9.54 -3.13 6.35
N LYS A 220 -9.81 -3.97 7.36
CA LYS A 220 -11.09 -3.98 8.06
C LYS A 220 -11.43 -2.64 8.73
N VAL A 221 -10.46 -2.03 9.41
CA VAL A 221 -10.66 -0.74 10.10
C VAL A 221 -10.95 0.37 9.10
N LEU A 222 -10.21 0.44 7.99
CA LEU A 222 -10.41 1.46 6.95
C LEU A 222 -11.80 1.36 6.32
N TYR A 223 -12.30 0.15 6.11
CA TYR A 223 -13.61 -0.10 5.53
C TYR A 223 -14.75 0.21 6.51
N GLN A 224 -14.66 -0.29 7.74
CA GLN A 224 -15.73 -0.21 8.73
C GLN A 224 -15.72 1.05 9.58
N ARG A 225 -14.56 1.70 9.74
CA ARG A 225 -14.35 2.86 10.63
C ARG A 225 -13.54 3.95 9.93
N PRO A 226 -14.00 4.48 8.79
CA PRO A 226 -13.33 5.59 8.12
C PRO A 226 -13.34 6.83 9.02
N THR A 227 -12.20 7.53 9.11
CA THR A 227 -12.04 8.71 9.98
C THR A 227 -12.63 9.99 9.38
N ASN A 228 -12.81 10.01 8.07
CA ASN A 228 -13.37 11.17 7.37
C ASN A 228 -14.10 10.73 6.08
N LEU A 229 -14.82 11.68 5.48
CA LEU A 229 -15.63 11.43 4.29
C LEU A 229 -14.78 10.97 3.09
N PHE A 230 -13.56 11.51 2.94
CA PHE A 230 -12.68 11.09 1.86
C PHE A 230 -12.36 9.60 1.96
N VAL A 231 -11.93 9.12 3.13
CA VAL A 231 -11.64 7.68 3.33
C VAL A 231 -12.90 6.84 3.13
N ALA A 232 -14.06 7.30 3.65
CA ALA A 232 -15.33 6.60 3.51
C ALA A 232 -15.73 6.38 2.04
N THR A 233 -15.56 7.41 1.20
CA THR A 233 -15.93 7.37 -0.23
C THR A 233 -14.84 6.80 -1.12
N PHE A 234 -13.58 6.88 -0.69
CA PHE A 234 -12.45 6.34 -1.44
C PHE A 234 -12.30 4.83 -1.23
N ILE A 235 -12.58 4.30 -0.03
CA ILE A 235 -12.46 2.86 0.27
C ILE A 235 -13.81 2.17 0.06
N GLY A 236 -13.94 1.46 -1.07
CA GLY A 236 -15.16 0.74 -1.45
C GLY A 236 -16.34 1.66 -1.78
N HIS A 237 -17.50 1.06 -1.96
CA HIS A 237 -18.73 1.81 -2.20
C HIS A 237 -19.40 2.23 -0.89
N THR A 238 -19.98 3.42 -0.86
CA THR A 238 -20.76 3.91 0.28
C THR A 238 -21.88 4.83 -0.18
N ASN A 239 -23.00 4.79 0.51
CA ASN A 239 -24.07 5.78 0.36
C ASN A 239 -23.79 6.92 1.33
N VAL A 240 -23.82 8.15 0.83
CA VAL A 240 -23.65 9.36 1.66
C VAL A 240 -24.97 10.08 1.72
N LEU A 241 -25.54 10.20 2.92
CA LEU A 241 -26.80 10.86 3.19
C LEU A 241 -26.55 12.13 4.01
N ASP A 242 -27.22 13.21 3.64
CA ASP A 242 -27.26 14.42 4.45
C ASP A 242 -28.26 14.23 5.59
N GLY A 243 -27.88 14.62 6.80
CA GLY A 243 -28.72 14.47 7.98
C GLY A 243 -28.39 15.49 9.07
N LYS A 244 -29.19 15.47 10.12
CA LYS A 244 -28.97 16.26 11.32
C LYS A 244 -28.81 15.33 12.52
N LEU A 245 -27.71 15.48 13.23
CA LEU A 245 -27.54 14.84 14.53
C LEU A 245 -28.35 15.62 15.56
N CYS A 246 -29.22 14.94 16.28
CA CYS A 246 -30.08 15.52 17.33
C CYS A 246 -29.84 14.75 18.62
N ILE A 247 -29.63 15.46 19.73
CA ILE A 247 -29.45 14.84 21.04
C ILE A 247 -30.78 14.89 21.82
N LYS A 248 -31.26 13.67 22.18
CA LYS A 248 -32.49 13.49 22.96
C LYS A 248 -32.21 12.56 24.14
N ASN A 249 -32.48 12.98 25.36
CA ASN A 249 -32.28 12.14 26.57
C ASN A 249 -30.89 11.52 26.65
N ASN A 250 -29.86 12.31 26.36
CA ASN A 250 -28.46 11.89 26.35
C ASN A 250 -28.12 10.78 25.30
N LYS A 251 -28.96 10.61 24.30
CA LYS A 251 -28.76 9.70 23.16
C LYS A 251 -28.71 10.51 21.86
N ALA A 252 -27.86 10.07 20.95
CA ALA A 252 -27.72 10.70 19.64
C ALA A 252 -28.65 10.04 18.61
N TYR A 253 -29.38 10.84 17.88
CA TYR A 253 -30.24 10.39 16.78
C TYR A 253 -29.83 11.10 15.50
N LEU A 254 -29.64 10.33 14.44
CA LEU A 254 -29.47 10.86 13.10
C LEU A 254 -30.84 11.03 12.45
N GLN A 255 -31.24 12.27 12.22
CA GLN A 255 -32.43 12.60 11.49
C GLN A 255 -32.12 12.77 10.01
N LEU A 256 -32.72 11.94 9.16
CA LEU A 256 -32.60 11.95 7.72
C LEU A 256 -33.78 12.65 7.04
N ALA A 257 -33.70 12.80 5.71
CA ALA A 257 -34.82 13.35 4.92
C ALA A 257 -36.12 12.57 5.18
N GLY A 258 -37.27 13.28 5.17
CA GLY A 258 -38.59 12.69 5.48
C GLY A 258 -38.85 12.45 6.98
N GLY A 259 -37.97 12.91 7.88
CA GLY A 259 -38.17 12.80 9.33
C GLY A 259 -37.80 11.44 9.92
N TYR A 260 -37.17 10.55 9.14
CA TYR A 260 -36.71 9.26 9.63
C TYR A 260 -35.56 9.44 10.61
N GLU A 261 -35.67 8.82 11.80
CA GLU A 261 -34.65 8.92 12.84
C GLU A 261 -34.00 7.57 13.13
N VAL A 262 -32.67 7.56 13.20
CA VAL A 262 -31.86 6.38 13.53
C VAL A 262 -31.07 6.66 14.78
N LEU A 263 -31.12 5.75 15.76
CA LEU A 263 -30.28 5.80 16.95
C LEU A 263 -28.82 5.57 16.54
N VAL A 264 -27.91 6.42 17.03
CA VAL A 264 -26.48 6.29 16.79
C VAL A 264 -25.79 5.86 18.09
N ASP A 265 -25.26 4.64 18.12
CA ASP A 265 -24.75 4.02 19.35
C ASP A 265 -23.29 4.40 19.69
N SER A 266 -22.55 4.99 18.75
CA SER A 266 -21.12 5.29 18.93
C SER A 266 -20.77 6.66 18.39
N ILE A 267 -20.86 7.68 19.23
CA ILE A 267 -20.36 9.04 18.98
C ILE A 267 -19.37 9.38 20.08
N LYS A 268 -18.32 10.11 19.72
CA LYS A 268 -17.37 10.64 20.70
C LYS A 268 -18.05 11.71 21.56
N GLU A 269 -17.69 11.79 22.84
CA GLU A 269 -18.33 12.72 23.77
C GLU A 269 -18.23 14.19 23.34
N ASP A 270 -17.13 14.58 22.71
CA ASP A 270 -16.89 15.94 22.19
C ASP A 270 -17.73 16.27 20.93
N GLU A 271 -18.26 15.27 20.25
CA GLU A 271 -19.13 15.38 19.08
C GLU A 271 -20.63 15.28 19.44
N LEU A 272 -20.98 15.05 20.69
CA LEU A 272 -22.35 14.89 21.20
C LEU A 272 -23.06 16.26 21.30
N LYS A 273 -23.40 16.85 20.13
CA LYS A 273 -24.14 18.09 19.99
C LYS A 273 -25.00 18.08 18.73
N ASP A 274 -26.06 18.90 18.73
CA ASP A 274 -26.86 19.11 17.55
C ASP A 274 -26.03 19.74 16.43
N GLN A 275 -25.96 19.07 15.28
CA GLN A 275 -25.18 19.54 14.13
C GLN A 275 -25.65 18.91 12.83
N VAL A 276 -25.37 19.58 11.71
CA VAL A 276 -25.55 19.03 10.37
C VAL A 276 -24.39 18.07 10.08
N VAL A 277 -24.71 16.86 9.62
CA VAL A 277 -23.73 15.78 9.38
C VAL A 277 -23.96 15.10 8.05
N LYS A 278 -22.92 14.41 7.56
CA LYS A 278 -23.03 13.43 6.48
C LYS A 278 -22.91 12.04 7.08
N ALA A 279 -23.91 11.20 6.84
CA ALA A 279 -23.88 9.79 7.24
C ALA A 279 -23.40 8.93 6.09
N SER A 280 -22.41 8.08 6.35
CA SER A 280 -21.88 7.10 5.39
C SER A 280 -22.41 5.72 5.77
N ILE A 281 -23.07 5.03 4.84
CA ILE A 281 -23.68 3.72 5.05
C ILE A 281 -23.19 2.77 3.95
N ARG A 282 -22.60 1.64 4.33
CA ARG A 282 -22.17 0.65 3.35
C ARG A 282 -23.40 -0.01 2.68
N PRO A 283 -23.34 -0.34 1.37
CA PRO A 283 -24.48 -0.93 0.66
C PRO A 283 -25.04 -2.18 1.32
N GLU A 284 -24.18 -3.04 1.87
CA GLU A 284 -24.55 -4.28 2.54
C GLU A 284 -25.24 -4.10 3.91
N GLU A 285 -25.15 -2.89 4.48
CA GLU A 285 -25.83 -2.55 5.74
C GLU A 285 -27.29 -2.10 5.50
N LEU A 286 -27.67 -1.88 4.24
CA LEU A 286 -29.04 -1.50 3.87
C LEU A 286 -29.91 -2.74 3.70
N ILE A 287 -30.98 -2.82 4.46
CA ILE A 287 -31.95 -3.92 4.38
C ILE A 287 -33.19 -3.42 3.65
N VAL A 288 -33.47 -3.98 2.45
CA VAL A 288 -34.68 -3.70 1.70
C VAL A 288 -35.83 -4.56 2.25
N LYS A 289 -36.90 -3.92 2.71
CA LYS A 289 -38.12 -4.59 3.19
C LYS A 289 -39.32 -4.12 2.39
N LYS A 290 -40.41 -4.94 2.36
CA LYS A 290 -41.70 -4.45 1.87
C LYS A 290 -42.15 -3.29 2.75
N ASP A 291 -42.77 -2.28 2.14
CA ASP A 291 -43.25 -1.09 2.84
C ASP A 291 -44.22 -1.49 3.95
N ASN A 292 -43.83 -1.28 5.19
CA ASN A 292 -44.65 -1.45 6.39
C ASN A 292 -44.77 -0.11 7.16
N GLY A 293 -44.43 1.02 6.51
CA GLY A 293 -44.42 2.33 7.09
C GLY A 293 -43.22 2.70 7.95
N ASP A 294 -42.25 1.77 8.10
CA ASP A 294 -41.06 1.98 8.91
C ASP A 294 -39.80 1.86 8.02
N GLY A 295 -39.05 2.93 7.86
CA GLY A 295 -37.83 2.99 7.06
C GLY A 295 -37.80 4.17 6.06
N LEU A 296 -36.67 4.29 5.34
CA LEU A 296 -36.52 5.20 4.21
C LEU A 296 -37.21 4.60 2.97
N LYS A 297 -38.05 5.39 2.30
CA LYS A 297 -38.64 4.97 1.03
C LYS A 297 -37.59 4.94 -0.06
N ALA A 298 -37.36 3.77 -0.66
CA ALA A 298 -36.61 3.65 -1.90
C ALA A 298 -37.50 4.09 -3.07
N ILE A 299 -36.95 4.89 -3.97
CA ILE A 299 -37.61 5.36 -5.21
C ILE A 299 -37.15 4.44 -6.34
#